data_311e7378a21f4ebe3fe8a419229f1b66
#
_entry.id   311e7378a21f4ebe3fe8a419229f1b66
#
_cell.length_a   1.000
_cell.length_b   1.000
_cell.length_c   1.000
_cell.angle_alpha   90.00
_cell.angle_beta   90.00
_cell.angle_gamma   90.00
#
_symmetry.space_group_name_H-M   'P 1'
#
loop_
_entity.id
_entity.type
_entity.pdbx_description
1 polymer ?
#
loop_
_entity_poly.entity_id
_entity_poly.type
_entity_poly.pdbx_seq_one_letter_code
_entity_poly.pdbx_strand_id
1 'polypeptide(L)'
;MGLAAAKGLCEAVGLRLAAVSRLEMLAVAAGLVDGLAVLDAGRGEFYVRVVAQRGAAREVLCGSDELRRMVAGGRVVVAEERLLETLAELQPEMFVLDAAKALPLVLRELSAGVGDAALVDANYVRGEREIYGKVRSGVSGDGI
;
A
#
# COMPACT_ATOMS: atom_id res chain seq x y z
N MET A 1 1.97 -11.33 12.65
CA MET A 1 1.21 -12.40 13.33
C MET A 1 -0.02 -12.84 12.54
N GLY A 2 -0.89 -11.93 12.09
CA GLY A 2 -2.14 -12.30 11.42
C GLY A 2 -1.99 -13.12 10.14
N LEU A 3 -1.02 -12.80 9.29
CA LEU A 3 -0.80 -13.55 8.04
C LEU A 3 -0.34 -14.98 8.29
N ALA A 4 0.57 -15.20 9.25
CA ALA A 4 1.04 -16.54 9.59
C ALA A 4 -0.09 -17.42 10.14
N ALA A 5 -0.96 -16.87 10.99
CA ALA A 5 -2.14 -17.57 11.50
C ALA A 5 -3.14 -17.91 10.39
N ALA A 6 -3.40 -16.96 9.46
CA ALA A 6 -4.26 -17.19 8.30
C ALA A 6 -3.70 -18.28 7.38
N LYS A 7 -2.39 -18.26 7.09
CA LYS A 7 -1.71 -19.31 6.32
C LYS A 7 -1.89 -20.68 6.96
N GLY A 8 -1.54 -20.82 8.24
CA GLY A 8 -1.67 -22.09 8.96
C GLY A 8 -3.09 -22.63 8.99
N LEU A 9 -4.09 -21.77 9.15
CA LEU A 9 -5.49 -22.19 9.11
C LEU A 9 -5.89 -22.66 7.70
N CYS A 10 -5.53 -21.90 6.65
CA CYS A 10 -5.84 -22.25 5.27
C CYS A 10 -5.19 -23.59 4.87
N GLU A 11 -3.92 -23.79 5.24
CA GLU A 11 -3.21 -25.06 5.00
C GLU A 11 -3.87 -26.23 5.73
N ALA A 12 -4.24 -26.05 7.01
CA ALA A 12 -4.86 -27.10 7.82
C ALA A 12 -6.20 -27.58 7.27
N VAL A 13 -6.99 -26.71 6.65
CA VAL A 13 -8.34 -27.04 6.13
C VAL A 13 -8.41 -27.05 4.60
N GLY A 14 -7.29 -26.91 3.90
CA GLY A 14 -7.24 -26.98 2.43
C GLY A 14 -7.92 -25.80 1.73
N LEU A 15 -7.93 -24.60 2.34
CA LEU A 15 -8.51 -23.41 1.75
C LEU A 15 -7.47 -22.58 1.01
N ARG A 16 -7.90 -21.89 -0.04
CA ARG A 16 -7.07 -20.91 -0.74
C ARG A 16 -7.02 -19.59 0.04
N LEU A 17 -5.91 -18.90 -0.03
CA LEU A 17 -5.67 -17.61 0.59
C LEU A 17 -5.31 -16.58 -0.49
N ALA A 18 -6.02 -15.48 -0.57
CA ALA A 18 -5.68 -14.35 -1.43
C ALA A 18 -5.35 -13.12 -0.59
N ALA A 19 -4.25 -12.45 -0.92
CA ALA A 19 -3.89 -11.16 -0.34
C ALA A 19 -4.32 -10.03 -1.28
N VAL A 20 -4.92 -8.99 -0.72
CA VAL A 20 -5.28 -7.77 -1.46
C VAL A 20 -4.66 -6.55 -0.78
N SER A 21 -4.19 -5.62 -1.58
CA SER A 21 -3.62 -4.37 -1.07
C SER A 21 -4.71 -3.48 -0.46
N ARG A 22 -4.50 -2.98 0.75
CA ARG A 22 -5.38 -1.97 1.36
C ARG A 22 -5.45 -0.69 0.53
N LEU A 23 -4.34 -0.31 -0.11
CA LEU A 23 -4.29 0.83 -1.02
C LEU A 23 -5.13 0.59 -2.28
N GLU A 24 -5.12 -0.62 -2.81
CA GLU A 24 -5.97 -1.00 -3.93
C GLU A 24 -7.45 -0.99 -3.54
N MET A 25 -7.78 -1.56 -2.37
CA MET A 25 -9.15 -1.50 -1.83
C MET A 25 -9.64 -0.05 -1.73
N LEU A 26 -8.80 0.86 -1.22
CA LEU A 26 -9.12 2.27 -1.08
C LEU A 26 -9.37 2.92 -2.43
N ALA A 27 -8.49 2.71 -3.40
CA ALA A 27 -8.62 3.24 -4.75
C ALA A 27 -9.91 2.74 -5.44
N VAL A 28 -10.21 1.45 -5.32
CA VAL A 28 -11.43 0.84 -5.89
C VAL A 28 -12.69 1.34 -5.18
N ALA A 29 -12.69 1.40 -3.85
CA ALA A 29 -13.83 1.88 -3.06
C ALA A 29 -14.17 3.34 -3.37
N ALA A 30 -13.16 4.16 -3.67
CA ALA A 30 -13.32 5.56 -4.06
C ALA A 30 -13.62 5.77 -5.55
N GLY A 31 -13.64 4.71 -6.37
CA GLY A 31 -13.75 4.83 -7.82
C GLY A 31 -12.63 5.68 -8.41
N LEU A 32 -11.40 5.55 -7.88
CA LEU A 32 -10.27 6.38 -8.26
C LEU A 32 -9.73 5.94 -9.63
N VAL A 33 -9.83 6.82 -10.63
CA VAL A 33 -9.31 6.60 -11.99
C VAL A 33 -8.06 7.43 -12.27
N ASP A 34 -7.84 8.50 -11.47
CA ASP A 34 -6.66 9.35 -11.50
C ASP A 34 -6.47 10.01 -10.12
N GLY A 35 -5.29 9.89 -9.54
CA GLY A 35 -4.97 10.44 -8.23
C GLY A 35 -4.23 9.48 -7.31
N LEU A 36 -4.33 9.72 -6.02
CA LEU A 36 -3.58 9.03 -4.99
C LEU A 36 -4.50 8.40 -3.94
N ALA A 37 -4.28 7.11 -3.63
CA ALA A 37 -4.79 6.49 -2.42
C ALA A 37 -3.66 6.47 -1.37
N VAL A 38 -3.93 6.98 -0.17
CA VAL A 38 -2.91 7.25 0.85
C VAL A 38 -3.28 6.61 2.18
N LEU A 39 -2.33 5.91 2.79
CA LEU A 39 -2.38 5.40 4.15
C LEU A 39 -1.17 5.91 4.95
N ASP A 40 -1.33 6.08 6.25
CA ASP A 40 -0.24 6.46 7.13
C ASP A 40 0.76 5.30 7.31
N ALA A 41 2.03 5.57 7.08
CA ALA A 41 3.12 4.63 7.33
C ALA A 41 3.83 4.91 8.68
N GLY A 42 3.41 5.95 9.41
CA GLY A 42 4.06 6.44 10.61
C GLY A 42 5.31 7.26 10.31
N ARG A 43 5.78 7.99 11.32
CA ARG A 43 7.01 8.81 11.27
C ARG A 43 6.99 9.92 10.20
N GLY A 44 5.79 10.38 9.77
CA GLY A 44 5.64 11.39 8.73
C GLY A 44 5.82 10.84 7.31
N GLU A 45 5.75 9.54 7.14
CA GLU A 45 5.77 8.85 5.85
C GLU A 45 4.39 8.29 5.51
N PHE A 46 4.14 8.06 4.23
CA PHE A 46 2.87 7.59 3.69
C PHE A 46 3.09 6.43 2.72
N TYR A 47 2.23 5.40 2.83
CA TYR A 47 2.06 4.43 1.77
C TYR A 47 1.09 5.02 0.74
N VAL A 48 1.49 5.05 -0.52
CA VAL A 48 0.76 5.70 -1.59
C VAL A 48 0.59 4.77 -2.77
N ARG A 49 -0.64 4.63 -3.27
CA ARG A 49 -0.92 4.05 -4.58
C ARG A 49 -1.22 5.16 -5.55
N VAL A 50 -0.38 5.28 -6.55
CA VAL A 50 -0.56 6.19 -7.67
C VAL A 50 -1.44 5.50 -8.70
N VAL A 51 -2.59 6.09 -9.00
CA VAL A 51 -3.50 5.64 -10.05
C VAL A 51 -3.49 6.68 -11.16
N ALA A 52 -3.31 6.26 -12.39
CA ALA A 52 -3.34 7.13 -13.56
C ALA A 52 -4.23 6.52 -14.64
N GLN A 53 -4.90 7.36 -15.43
CA GLN A 53 -5.75 6.92 -16.53
C GLN A 53 -5.01 6.07 -17.57
N ARG A 54 -3.70 6.31 -17.72
CA ARG A 54 -2.83 5.55 -18.61
C ARG A 54 -1.60 5.07 -17.82
N GLY A 55 -1.42 3.77 -17.80
CA GLY A 55 -0.29 3.12 -17.12
C GLY A 55 -0.73 2.19 -16.00
N ALA A 56 0.22 1.39 -15.50
CA ALA A 56 -0.02 0.52 -14.37
C ALA A 56 -0.01 1.33 -13.06
N ALA A 57 -0.94 1.04 -12.17
CA ALA A 57 -0.89 1.57 -10.82
C ALA A 57 0.35 1.07 -10.09
N ARG A 58 0.97 1.92 -9.26
CA ARG A 58 2.15 1.59 -8.47
C ARG A 58 1.98 1.99 -7.02
N GLU A 59 2.61 1.25 -6.14
CA GLU A 59 2.63 1.54 -4.70
C GLU A 59 4.05 1.95 -4.28
N VAL A 60 4.13 3.03 -3.50
CA VAL A 60 5.39 3.60 -3.02
C VAL A 60 5.27 4.03 -1.56
N LEU A 61 6.40 4.13 -0.89
CA LEU A 61 6.55 4.80 0.41
C LEU A 61 7.22 6.15 0.17
N CYS A 62 6.63 7.23 0.67
CA CYS A 62 7.18 8.57 0.48
C CYS A 62 6.94 9.48 1.70
N GLY A 63 7.72 10.54 1.78
CA GLY A 63 7.50 11.63 2.73
C GLY A 63 6.52 12.68 2.21
N SER A 64 6.18 13.65 3.07
CA SER A 64 5.19 14.70 2.78
C SER A 64 5.51 15.52 1.53
N ASP A 65 6.78 15.88 1.31
CA ASP A 65 7.17 16.73 0.17
C ASP A 65 7.07 15.97 -1.17
N GLU A 66 7.37 14.68 -1.16
CA GLU A 66 7.22 13.85 -2.33
C GLU A 66 5.74 13.58 -2.63
N LEU A 67 4.93 13.33 -1.60
CA LEU A 67 3.49 13.19 -1.72
C LEU A 67 2.86 14.41 -2.41
N ARG A 68 3.20 15.63 -1.95
CA ARG A 68 2.70 16.88 -2.54
C ARG A 68 3.06 17.00 -4.02
N ARG A 69 4.27 16.60 -4.40
CA ARG A 69 4.69 16.61 -5.81
C ARG A 69 3.94 15.61 -6.68
N MET A 70 3.55 14.47 -6.10
CA MET A 70 2.83 13.41 -6.83
C MET A 70 1.35 13.74 -7.09
N VAL A 71 0.73 14.59 -6.28
CA VAL A 71 -0.72 14.89 -6.40
C VAL A 71 -1.08 15.49 -7.76
N ALA A 72 -0.23 16.36 -8.34
CA ALA A 72 -0.40 16.94 -9.68
C ALA A 72 -1.84 17.39 -10.02
N GLY A 73 -2.62 17.79 -9.03
CA GLY A 73 -4.03 18.20 -9.19
C GLY A 73 -5.05 17.06 -9.22
N GLY A 74 -4.61 15.79 -9.05
CA GLY A 74 -5.50 14.64 -8.95
C GLY A 74 -6.19 14.54 -7.57
N ARG A 75 -7.19 13.64 -7.47
CA ARG A 75 -7.88 13.35 -6.21
C ARG A 75 -6.94 12.65 -5.22
N VAL A 76 -7.09 12.98 -3.94
CA VAL A 76 -6.41 12.27 -2.83
C VAL A 76 -7.48 11.58 -2.00
N VAL A 77 -7.37 10.27 -1.82
CA VAL A 77 -8.31 9.49 -1.01
C VAL A 77 -7.59 8.83 0.15
N VAL A 78 -8.20 8.85 1.33
CA VAL A 78 -7.64 8.34 2.58
C VAL A 78 -8.64 7.43 3.29
N ALA A 79 -8.15 6.53 4.15
CA ALA A 79 -8.98 5.65 4.96
C ALA A 79 -8.91 5.98 6.46
N GLU A 80 -8.09 6.95 6.85
CA GLU A 80 -7.81 7.27 8.25
C GLU A 80 -8.13 8.74 8.53
N GLU A 81 -9.00 9.00 9.51
CA GLU A 81 -9.49 10.33 9.83
C GLU A 81 -8.36 11.34 10.12
N ARG A 82 -7.31 10.91 10.80
CA ARG A 82 -6.14 11.76 11.09
C ARG A 82 -5.47 12.32 9.83
N LEU A 83 -5.59 11.64 8.68
CA LEU A 83 -5.01 12.11 7.42
C LEU A 83 -5.80 13.28 6.82
N LEU A 84 -7.07 13.47 7.20
CA LEU A 84 -7.84 14.64 6.79
C LEU A 84 -7.20 15.95 7.29
N GLU A 85 -6.72 15.94 8.53
CA GLU A 85 -6.03 17.09 9.13
C GLU A 85 -4.59 17.19 8.64
N THR A 86 -3.86 16.06 8.65
CA THR A 86 -2.45 16.02 8.27
C THR A 86 -2.21 16.45 6.82
N LEU A 87 -3.15 16.18 5.93
CA LEU A 87 -3.07 16.46 4.49
C LEU A 87 -4.13 17.48 4.04
N ALA A 88 -4.61 18.34 4.95
CA ALA A 88 -5.71 19.26 4.68
C ALA A 88 -5.50 20.14 3.44
N GLU A 89 -4.26 20.52 3.14
CA GLU A 89 -3.89 21.30 1.95
C GLU A 89 -4.13 20.56 0.63
N LEU A 90 -4.18 19.22 0.67
CA LEU A 90 -4.46 18.36 -0.48
C LEU A 90 -5.95 18.02 -0.64
N GLN A 91 -6.79 18.52 0.27
CA GLN A 91 -8.24 18.29 0.29
C GLN A 91 -8.61 16.79 0.18
N PRO A 92 -8.10 15.93 1.08
CA PRO A 92 -8.32 14.50 0.98
C PRO A 92 -9.78 14.13 1.23
N GLU A 93 -10.26 13.14 0.48
CA GLU A 93 -11.57 12.53 0.66
C GLU A 93 -11.46 11.25 1.47
N MET A 94 -12.26 11.08 2.51
CA MET A 94 -12.24 9.89 3.35
C MET A 94 -13.19 8.80 2.86
N PHE A 95 -12.68 7.56 2.83
CA PHE A 95 -13.45 6.36 2.54
C PHE A 95 -13.24 5.29 3.61
N VAL A 96 -14.33 4.80 4.19
CA VAL A 96 -14.27 3.71 5.16
C VAL A 96 -14.02 2.39 4.42
N LEU A 97 -12.98 1.67 4.84
CA LEU A 97 -12.67 0.33 4.36
C LEU A 97 -13.28 -0.72 5.30
N ASP A 98 -14.00 -1.67 4.72
CA ASP A 98 -14.49 -2.86 5.40
C ASP A 98 -14.18 -4.11 4.58
N ALA A 99 -14.34 -5.30 5.18
CA ALA A 99 -14.03 -6.56 4.54
C ALA A 99 -14.90 -6.83 3.28
N ALA A 100 -16.13 -6.31 3.23
CA ALA A 100 -17.02 -6.50 2.09
C ALA A 100 -16.47 -5.82 0.82
N LYS A 101 -15.79 -4.68 0.98
CA LYS A 101 -15.14 -3.97 -0.13
C LYS A 101 -13.93 -4.70 -0.70
N ALA A 102 -13.35 -5.65 0.03
CA ALA A 102 -12.28 -6.51 -0.45
C ALA A 102 -12.78 -7.62 -1.38
N LEU A 103 -14.05 -8.04 -1.27
CA LEU A 103 -14.58 -9.21 -1.98
C LEU A 103 -14.35 -9.20 -3.50
N PRO A 104 -14.62 -8.12 -4.25
CA PRO A 104 -14.37 -8.12 -5.69
C PRO A 104 -12.90 -8.36 -6.03
N LEU A 105 -11.98 -7.82 -5.24
CA LEU A 105 -10.53 -7.99 -5.42
C LEU A 105 -10.10 -9.41 -5.09
N VAL A 106 -10.59 -9.97 -3.98
CA VAL A 106 -10.32 -11.37 -3.59
C VAL A 106 -10.81 -12.33 -4.66
N LEU A 107 -12.04 -12.15 -5.17
CA LEU A 107 -12.59 -13.00 -6.23
C LEU A 107 -11.77 -12.92 -7.53
N ARG A 108 -11.28 -11.73 -7.88
CA ARG A 108 -10.39 -11.55 -9.02
C ARG A 108 -9.09 -12.33 -8.84
N GLU A 109 -8.43 -12.22 -7.70
CA GLU A 109 -7.17 -12.95 -7.40
C GLU A 109 -7.37 -14.46 -7.43
N LEU A 110 -8.43 -14.96 -6.78
CA LEU A 110 -8.76 -16.39 -6.78
C LEU A 110 -9.09 -16.91 -8.18
N SER A 111 -9.77 -16.10 -9.02
CA SER A 111 -10.11 -16.47 -10.39
C SER A 111 -8.87 -16.46 -11.31
N ALA A 112 -7.88 -15.65 -11.03
CA ALA A 112 -6.61 -15.62 -11.74
C ALA A 112 -5.67 -16.80 -11.38
N GLY A 113 -6.12 -17.74 -10.52
CA GLY A 113 -5.33 -18.89 -10.08
C GLY A 113 -4.35 -18.57 -8.94
N VAL A 114 -4.37 -17.36 -8.42
CA VAL A 114 -3.63 -16.97 -7.20
C VAL A 114 -4.38 -17.53 -5.99
N GLY A 115 -3.68 -18.04 -5.00
CA GLY A 115 -4.34 -18.52 -3.78
C GLY A 115 -3.67 -19.73 -3.13
N ASP A 116 -2.44 -20.05 -3.53
CA ASP A 116 -1.59 -20.94 -2.76
C ASP A 116 -1.12 -20.21 -1.50
N ALA A 117 -1.59 -20.66 -0.34
CA ALA A 117 -1.26 -20.04 0.95
C ALA A 117 0.25 -19.97 1.21
N ALA A 118 1.03 -20.93 0.69
CA ALA A 118 2.48 -20.94 0.82
C ALA A 118 3.16 -19.78 0.10
N LEU A 119 2.60 -19.32 -1.02
CA LEU A 119 3.15 -18.27 -1.87
C LEU A 119 2.66 -16.87 -1.50
N VAL A 120 1.60 -16.75 -0.70
CA VAL A 120 1.10 -15.44 -0.26
C VAL A 120 2.10 -14.81 0.72
N ASP A 121 2.50 -13.60 0.45
CA ASP A 121 3.36 -12.81 1.34
C ASP A 121 2.81 -11.40 1.55
N ALA A 122 3.23 -10.74 2.65
CA ALA A 122 2.86 -9.37 2.91
C ALA A 122 3.60 -8.44 1.93
N ASN A 123 2.87 -7.48 1.36
CA ASN A 123 3.49 -6.44 0.56
C ASN A 123 4.18 -5.41 1.49
N TYR A 124 5.45 -5.64 1.76
CA TYR A 124 6.29 -4.69 2.48
C TYR A 124 6.84 -3.65 1.49
N VAL A 125 6.09 -2.55 1.28
CA VAL A 125 6.55 -1.43 0.46
C VAL A 125 7.83 -0.82 1.02
N ARG A 126 8.03 -0.90 2.34
CA ARG A 126 9.29 -0.61 3.02
C ARG A 126 10.19 -1.84 2.91
N GLY A 127 10.89 -1.97 1.79
CA GLY A 127 11.81 -3.09 1.57
C GLY A 127 13.09 -3.01 2.40
N GLU A 128 13.79 -4.13 2.52
CA GLU A 128 15.07 -4.25 3.28
C GLU A 128 16.15 -3.25 2.85
N ARG A 129 16.10 -2.75 1.62
CA ARG A 129 17.06 -1.75 1.10
C ARG A 129 17.03 -0.43 1.84
N GLU A 130 15.91 -0.01 2.42
CA GLU A 130 15.83 1.24 3.19
C GLU A 130 16.28 1.08 4.63
N ILE A 131 16.17 -0.12 5.20
CA ILE A 131 16.60 -0.40 6.57
C ILE A 131 18.14 -0.49 6.65
N TYR A 132 18.80 -1.02 5.63
CA TYR A 132 20.26 -1.24 5.59
C TYR A 132 21.02 -0.25 4.70
N GLY A 133 20.35 0.56 3.88
CA GLY A 133 20.97 1.51 2.96
C GLY A 133 21.67 2.70 3.62
N LYS A 134 21.39 2.99 4.89
CA LYS A 134 22.00 4.10 5.65
C LYS A 134 23.35 3.75 6.29
N VAL A 135 23.85 2.53 6.20
CA VAL A 135 25.09 2.10 6.91
C VAL A 135 26.34 2.12 5.98
N ARG A 136 26.19 2.40 4.70
CA ARG A 136 27.32 2.31 3.74
C ARG A 136 27.85 3.62 3.14
N SER A 137 27.50 4.78 3.67
CA SER A 137 28.09 6.05 3.22
C SER A 137 29.07 6.68 4.23
N GLY A 138 29.77 5.88 4.99
CA GLY A 138 30.65 6.35 6.05
C GLY A 138 31.97 5.59 6.20
N VAL A 139 32.63 5.20 5.10
CA VAL A 139 34.06 4.88 5.11
C VAL A 139 34.66 5.23 3.75
N SER A 140 34.95 6.51 3.57
CA SER A 140 36.05 6.91 2.69
C SER A 140 37.25 7.06 3.61
N GLY A 141 38.05 6.02 3.69
CA GLY A 141 39.34 6.07 4.33
C GLY A 141 40.35 6.72 3.37
N ASP A 142 40.77 7.91 3.70
CA ASP A 142 42.04 8.44 3.26
C ASP A 142 43.15 7.47 3.68
N GLY A 143 44.02 7.16 2.75
CA GLY A 143 45.22 6.40 2.99
C GLY A 143 46.19 6.57 1.79
N ILE A 144 46.91 7.70 1.83
CA ILE A 144 48.29 7.93 1.30
C ILE A 144 48.66 7.23 -0.01
#